data_e4dcf1c21bf35e9a2f5c77841dc56fa8
#
_entry.id   e4dcf1c21bf35e9a2f5c77841dc56fa8
#
_cell.length_a   1.000
_cell.length_b   1.000
_cell.length_c   1.000
_cell.angle_alpha   90.00
_cell.angle_beta   90.00
_cell.angle_gamma   90.00
#
_symmetry.space_group_name_H-M   'P 1'
#
loop_
_entity.id
_entity.type
_entity.pdbx_description
1 polymer ?
#
loop_
_entity_poly.entity_id
_entity_poly.type
_entity_poly.pdbx_seq_one_letter_code
_entity_poly.pdbx_strand_id
1 'polypeptide(L)'
;MCVALVLLACQFGAAQPSKAKTPPAVGPKVTQIDIEGLKTIIKPNGKPLLINFWATWCDPCREEFPDLVKLNTAYRGKVDFVTVSLDDLADIDRDVPKFLAEMKSEMPAYLLKTPDEGAAISLVSKDWSGNLPMTVLIEANGNIAYQRNGKLRLETVKENIDRVLGAPMAGNGIFETIDFVKIKDGKRDEAIYFYENNWRFYRAEAMKRGVIDSYELIDARSDKEAAFDLILITRYRGEEQFRNSETAFEPIIKALTPNGPFLKGTSKPDDFRQMVSAYQGKAMFISGK
;
A
#
# COMPACT_ATOMS: atom_id res chain seq x y z
N MET A 1 -92.94 22.82 23.04
CA MET A 1 -92.44 21.49 22.59
C MET A 1 -91.05 21.69 22.02
N CYS A 2 -90.03 21.41 22.90
CA CYS A 2 -88.65 21.46 22.47
C CYS A 2 -88.12 20.02 22.25
N VAL A 3 -87.69 19.78 21.01
CA VAL A 3 -87.08 18.51 20.64
C VAL A 3 -85.56 18.67 20.80
N ALA A 4 -85.01 17.91 21.76
CA ALA A 4 -83.58 17.87 21.95
C ALA A 4 -82.97 16.84 21.01
N LEU A 5 -82.06 17.28 20.15
CA LEU A 5 -81.26 16.44 19.25
C LEU A 5 -79.98 15.98 20.01
N VAL A 6 -79.90 14.69 20.30
CA VAL A 6 -78.69 14.09 20.91
C VAL A 6 -77.76 13.69 19.77
N LEU A 7 -76.62 14.41 19.65
CA LEU A 7 -75.55 14.05 18.73
C LEU A 7 -74.62 13.01 19.39
N LEU A 8 -74.61 11.79 18.87
CA LEU A 8 -73.75 10.71 19.27
C LEU A 8 -72.40 10.88 18.51
N ALA A 9 -71.34 11.33 19.24
CA ALA A 9 -70.02 11.42 18.64
C ALA A 9 -69.35 10.05 18.69
N CYS A 10 -69.20 9.39 17.52
CA CYS A 10 -68.34 8.22 17.36
C CYS A 10 -66.88 8.66 17.37
N GLN A 11 -66.16 8.34 18.46
CA GLN A 11 -64.71 8.50 18.47
C GLN A 11 -64.04 7.33 17.75
N PHE A 12 -63.56 7.58 16.54
CA PHE A 12 -62.65 6.67 15.85
C PHE A 12 -61.29 6.75 16.49
N GLY A 13 -60.96 5.75 17.32
CA GLY A 13 -59.59 5.55 17.84
C GLY A 13 -58.65 5.20 16.68
N ALA A 14 -57.80 6.15 16.30
CA ALA A 14 -56.70 5.88 15.35
C ALA A 14 -55.70 4.94 16.00
N ALA A 15 -55.71 3.67 15.59
CA ALA A 15 -54.63 2.73 15.94
C ALA A 15 -53.33 3.21 15.35
N GLN A 16 -52.35 3.59 16.17
CA GLN A 16 -51.01 3.89 15.72
C GLN A 16 -50.36 2.62 15.17
N PRO A 17 -49.73 2.69 13.93
CA PRO A 17 -49.02 1.55 13.40
C PRO A 17 -47.85 1.24 14.34
N SER A 18 -47.83 0.05 14.91
CA SER A 18 -46.72 -0.49 15.64
C SER A 18 -45.48 -0.47 14.73
N LYS A 19 -44.39 0.22 15.14
CA LYS A 19 -43.13 0.14 14.42
C LYS A 19 -42.67 -1.33 14.48
N ALA A 20 -42.85 -2.02 13.35
CA ALA A 20 -42.27 -3.34 13.15
C ALA A 20 -40.75 -3.22 13.43
N LYS A 21 -40.25 -3.91 14.45
CA LYS A 21 -38.82 -4.07 14.66
C LYS A 21 -38.27 -4.79 13.42
N THR A 22 -37.53 -4.06 12.59
CA THR A 22 -36.73 -4.65 11.53
C THR A 22 -35.87 -5.75 12.17
N PRO A 23 -35.89 -6.99 11.68
CA PRO A 23 -34.98 -8.02 12.20
C PRO A 23 -33.57 -7.48 12.18
N PRO A 24 -32.73 -7.77 13.18
CA PRO A 24 -31.33 -7.36 13.14
C PRO A 24 -30.74 -7.87 11.84
N ALA A 25 -30.14 -6.98 11.05
CA ALA A 25 -29.44 -7.34 9.83
C ALA A 25 -28.46 -8.44 10.22
N VAL A 26 -28.65 -9.64 9.65
CA VAL A 26 -27.70 -10.73 9.84
C VAL A 26 -26.38 -10.22 9.25
N GLY A 27 -25.42 -9.91 10.11
CA GLY A 27 -24.12 -9.43 9.69
C GLY A 27 -23.44 -10.44 8.74
N PRO A 28 -22.39 -10.05 8.04
CA PRO A 28 -21.67 -10.96 7.16
C PRO A 28 -21.21 -12.20 7.93
N LYS A 29 -21.32 -13.37 7.28
CA LYS A 29 -20.87 -14.63 7.90
C LYS A 29 -19.37 -14.58 8.13
N VAL A 30 -18.96 -14.88 9.37
CA VAL A 30 -17.55 -15.01 9.74
C VAL A 30 -17.18 -16.48 9.75
N THR A 31 -16.06 -16.82 9.13
CA THR A 31 -15.58 -18.21 9.07
C THR A 31 -14.36 -18.39 9.98
N GLN A 32 -14.44 -19.33 10.93
CA GLN A 32 -13.27 -19.69 11.72
C GLN A 32 -12.21 -20.36 10.84
N ILE A 33 -10.97 -19.96 11.03
CA ILE A 33 -9.79 -20.57 10.41
C ILE A 33 -8.70 -20.84 11.45
N ASP A 34 -7.91 -21.86 11.17
CA ASP A 34 -6.64 -22.15 11.83
C ASP A 34 -5.45 -21.68 10.98
N ILE A 35 -4.23 -22.10 11.33
CA ILE A 35 -3.02 -21.75 10.59
C ILE A 35 -3.02 -22.31 9.15
N GLU A 36 -3.64 -23.47 8.90
CA GLU A 36 -3.74 -24.04 7.55
C GLU A 36 -4.77 -23.28 6.71
N GLY A 37 -5.88 -22.87 7.33
CA GLY A 37 -6.83 -21.94 6.73
C GLY A 37 -6.18 -20.62 6.40
N LEU A 38 -5.37 -20.06 7.31
CA LEU A 38 -4.62 -18.83 7.07
C LEU A 38 -3.67 -19.00 5.87
N LYS A 39 -2.89 -20.08 5.80
CA LYS A 39 -2.02 -20.36 4.64
C LYS A 39 -2.78 -20.40 3.31
N THR A 40 -4.04 -20.77 3.36
CA THR A 40 -4.89 -20.84 2.17
C THR A 40 -5.36 -19.44 1.74
N ILE A 41 -5.88 -18.65 2.69
CA ILE A 41 -6.47 -17.34 2.36
C ILE A 41 -5.44 -16.25 2.05
N ILE A 42 -4.18 -16.41 2.47
CA ILE A 42 -3.11 -15.46 2.14
C ILE A 42 -2.49 -15.70 0.75
N LYS A 43 -2.94 -16.73 0.03
CA LYS A 43 -2.48 -17.02 -1.33
C LYS A 43 -3.35 -16.29 -2.35
N PRO A 44 -2.77 -15.40 -3.16
CA PRO A 44 -3.49 -14.76 -4.26
C PRO A 44 -4.01 -15.78 -5.26
N ASN A 45 -5.19 -15.53 -5.80
CA ASN A 45 -5.82 -16.38 -6.82
C ASN A 45 -5.91 -15.63 -8.16
N GLY A 46 -4.73 -15.35 -8.76
CA GLY A 46 -4.63 -14.66 -10.04
C GLY A 46 -4.86 -13.15 -9.99
N LYS A 47 -5.20 -12.59 -8.82
CA LYS A 47 -5.33 -11.15 -8.57
C LYS A 47 -4.51 -10.76 -7.35
N PRO A 48 -4.12 -9.48 -7.24
CA PRO A 48 -3.58 -8.98 -5.98
C PRO A 48 -4.59 -9.15 -4.84
N LEU A 49 -4.07 -9.37 -3.64
CA LEU A 49 -4.84 -9.63 -2.44
C LEU A 49 -4.47 -8.65 -1.34
N LEU A 50 -5.44 -7.92 -0.81
CA LEU A 50 -5.27 -7.10 0.38
C LEU A 50 -5.89 -7.80 1.59
N ILE A 51 -5.09 -8.03 2.62
CA ILE A 51 -5.51 -8.64 3.87
C ILE A 51 -5.34 -7.62 4.99
N ASN A 52 -6.38 -7.49 5.82
CA ASN A 52 -6.33 -6.67 7.02
C ASN A 52 -6.61 -7.52 8.26
N PHE A 53 -5.70 -7.48 9.23
CA PHE A 53 -5.83 -8.10 10.55
C PHE A 53 -6.29 -7.07 11.55
N TRP A 54 -7.33 -7.40 12.31
CA TRP A 54 -8.05 -6.48 13.19
C TRP A 54 -8.71 -7.19 14.37
N ALA A 55 -9.31 -6.44 15.29
CA ALA A 55 -10.18 -6.98 16.32
C ALA A 55 -11.26 -5.95 16.73
N THR A 56 -12.36 -6.39 17.31
CA THR A 56 -13.48 -5.53 17.73
C THR A 56 -13.08 -4.56 18.84
N TRP A 57 -12.14 -4.93 19.70
CA TRP A 57 -11.60 -4.15 20.81
C TRP A 57 -10.46 -3.20 20.41
N CYS A 58 -10.06 -3.22 19.14
CA CYS A 58 -8.96 -2.40 18.63
C CYS A 58 -9.48 -1.05 18.10
N ASP A 59 -9.33 0.02 18.85
CA ASP A 59 -9.80 1.36 18.46
C ASP A 59 -9.20 1.85 17.13
N PRO A 60 -7.87 1.74 16.87
CA PRO A 60 -7.32 2.15 15.56
C PRO A 60 -7.88 1.34 14.39
N CYS A 61 -8.25 0.06 14.63
CA CYS A 61 -8.90 -0.77 13.62
C CYS A 61 -10.27 -0.24 13.26
N ARG A 62 -11.06 0.15 14.28
CA ARG A 62 -12.38 0.76 14.08
C ARG A 62 -12.30 2.05 13.27
N GLU A 63 -11.29 2.86 13.53
CA GLU A 63 -11.08 4.13 12.82
C GLU A 63 -10.71 3.96 11.34
N GLU A 64 -9.94 2.90 10.99
CA GLU A 64 -9.51 2.68 9.59
C GLU A 64 -10.52 1.87 8.76
N PHE A 65 -11.41 1.11 9.39
CA PHE A 65 -12.29 0.17 8.71
C PHE A 65 -13.18 0.82 7.62
N PRO A 66 -13.71 2.04 7.79
CA PRO A 66 -14.42 2.74 6.73
C PRO A 66 -13.57 2.97 5.47
N ASP A 67 -12.27 3.17 5.62
CA ASP A 67 -11.36 3.35 4.48
C ASP A 67 -11.07 2.02 3.78
N LEU A 68 -10.99 0.90 4.51
CA LEU A 68 -10.94 -0.44 3.91
C LEU A 68 -12.18 -0.73 3.06
N VAL A 69 -13.37 -0.36 3.56
CA VAL A 69 -14.63 -0.54 2.81
C VAL A 69 -14.63 0.31 1.54
N LYS A 70 -14.13 1.55 1.59
CA LYS A 70 -13.97 2.40 0.41
C LYS A 70 -13.02 1.77 -0.61
N LEU A 71 -11.88 1.26 -0.16
CA LEU A 71 -10.90 0.57 -1.02
C LEU A 71 -11.51 -0.68 -1.67
N ASN A 72 -12.17 -1.54 -0.89
CA ASN A 72 -12.85 -2.72 -1.42
C ASN A 72 -13.88 -2.36 -2.51
N THR A 73 -14.62 -1.29 -2.30
CA THR A 73 -15.60 -0.81 -3.27
C THR A 73 -14.93 -0.27 -4.54
N ALA A 74 -13.87 0.54 -4.38
CA ALA A 74 -13.16 1.18 -5.49
C ALA A 74 -12.41 0.17 -6.39
N TYR A 75 -11.90 -0.90 -5.80
CA TYR A 75 -11.10 -1.91 -6.50
C TYR A 75 -11.83 -3.25 -6.70
N ARG A 76 -13.16 -3.26 -6.56
CA ARG A 76 -13.99 -4.45 -6.74
C ARG A 76 -13.70 -5.14 -8.08
N GLY A 77 -13.42 -6.44 -8.02
CA GLY A 77 -13.09 -7.25 -9.20
C GLY A 77 -11.64 -7.16 -9.69
N LYS A 78 -10.87 -6.17 -9.24
CA LYS A 78 -9.45 -5.97 -9.60
C LYS A 78 -8.51 -6.49 -8.50
N VAL A 79 -8.88 -6.31 -7.24
CA VAL A 79 -8.14 -6.75 -6.06
C VAL A 79 -9.10 -7.55 -5.19
N ASP A 80 -8.63 -8.64 -4.62
CA ASP A 80 -9.37 -9.39 -3.63
C ASP A 80 -9.09 -8.79 -2.24
N PHE A 81 -10.14 -8.61 -1.44
CA PHE A 81 -10.04 -8.08 -0.08
C PHE A 81 -10.50 -9.12 0.91
N VAL A 82 -9.74 -9.29 1.99
CA VAL A 82 -10.03 -10.24 3.06
C VAL A 82 -9.78 -9.56 4.41
N THR A 83 -10.65 -9.80 5.39
CA THR A 83 -10.45 -9.36 6.76
C THR A 83 -10.31 -10.56 7.69
N VAL A 84 -9.34 -10.49 8.61
CA VAL A 84 -9.06 -11.54 9.59
C VAL A 84 -9.13 -10.95 10.98
N SER A 85 -10.14 -11.36 11.75
CA SER A 85 -10.29 -10.98 13.16
C SER A 85 -9.38 -11.83 14.05
N LEU A 86 -8.79 -11.20 15.05
CA LEU A 86 -8.06 -11.84 16.16
C LEU A 86 -8.86 -11.78 17.48
N ASP A 87 -10.19 -11.68 17.40
CA ASP A 87 -11.08 -11.77 18.53
C ASP A 87 -11.14 -13.18 19.13
N ASP A 88 -11.72 -13.33 20.30
CA ASP A 88 -11.97 -14.63 20.85
C ASP A 88 -13.04 -15.41 20.07
N LEU A 89 -12.92 -16.74 20.03
CA LEU A 89 -13.87 -17.60 19.34
C LEU A 89 -15.33 -17.40 19.84
N ALA A 90 -15.52 -17.02 21.09
CA ALA A 90 -16.84 -16.71 21.67
C ALA A 90 -17.55 -15.54 20.99
N ASP A 91 -16.82 -14.71 20.26
CA ASP A 91 -17.33 -13.48 19.61
C ASP A 91 -17.66 -13.68 18.11
N ILE A 92 -17.37 -14.87 17.57
CA ILE A 92 -17.50 -15.17 16.14
C ILE A 92 -18.92 -14.97 15.60
N ASP A 93 -19.94 -15.30 16.38
CA ASP A 93 -21.35 -15.17 16.01
C ASP A 93 -22.05 -13.96 16.67
N ARG A 94 -21.34 -13.16 17.45
CA ARG A 94 -21.91 -12.06 18.23
C ARG A 94 -21.27 -10.71 17.87
N ASP A 95 -20.08 -10.44 18.38
CA ASP A 95 -19.48 -9.10 18.32
C ASP A 95 -18.79 -8.86 16.99
N VAL A 96 -18.15 -9.87 16.40
CA VAL A 96 -17.46 -9.77 15.10
C VAL A 96 -18.45 -9.47 13.96
N PRO A 97 -19.56 -10.22 13.75
CA PRO A 97 -20.56 -9.90 12.74
C PRO A 97 -21.26 -8.56 12.98
N LYS A 98 -21.51 -8.21 14.27
CA LYS A 98 -22.09 -6.92 14.63
C LYS A 98 -21.19 -5.76 14.19
N PHE A 99 -19.90 -5.84 14.50
CA PHE A 99 -18.91 -4.85 14.08
C PHE A 99 -18.88 -4.70 12.54
N LEU A 100 -18.79 -5.81 11.82
CA LEU A 100 -18.77 -5.81 10.35
C LEU A 100 -20.04 -5.19 9.75
N ALA A 101 -21.20 -5.45 10.36
CA ALA A 101 -22.47 -4.84 9.96
C ALA A 101 -22.49 -3.33 10.21
N GLU A 102 -22.01 -2.86 11.38
CA GLU A 102 -21.85 -1.44 11.70
C GLU A 102 -20.94 -0.73 10.70
N MET A 103 -19.84 -1.38 10.30
CA MET A 103 -18.89 -0.88 9.31
C MET A 103 -19.37 -1.04 7.86
N LYS A 104 -20.49 -1.70 7.64
CA LYS A 104 -21.05 -2.01 6.29
C LYS A 104 -20.04 -2.78 5.42
N SER A 105 -19.33 -3.71 6.01
CA SER A 105 -18.34 -4.54 5.33
C SER A 105 -19.01 -5.62 4.50
N GLU A 106 -18.64 -5.72 3.23
CA GLU A 106 -19.03 -6.81 2.33
C GLU A 106 -17.81 -7.74 2.02
N MET A 107 -16.66 -7.47 2.67
CA MET A 107 -15.45 -8.27 2.48
C MET A 107 -15.60 -9.64 3.13
N PRO A 108 -15.05 -10.71 2.53
CA PRO A 108 -14.88 -12.00 3.20
C PRO A 108 -14.21 -11.81 4.57
N ALA A 109 -14.82 -12.39 5.61
CA ALA A 109 -14.40 -12.21 6.98
C ALA A 109 -14.08 -13.55 7.62
N TYR A 110 -12.92 -13.61 8.25
CA TYR A 110 -12.43 -14.77 8.97
C TYR A 110 -12.10 -14.41 10.41
N LEU A 111 -12.16 -15.40 11.30
CA LEU A 111 -11.64 -15.33 12.67
C LEU A 111 -10.53 -16.37 12.80
N LEU A 112 -9.33 -15.91 13.09
CA LEU A 112 -8.17 -16.78 13.26
C LEU A 112 -8.12 -17.31 14.69
N LYS A 113 -8.16 -18.64 14.83
CA LYS A 113 -7.92 -19.31 16.10
C LYS A 113 -6.89 -20.41 15.93
N THR A 114 -5.73 -20.23 16.51
CA THR A 114 -4.62 -21.16 16.47
C THR A 114 -3.93 -21.24 17.84
N PRO A 115 -3.42 -22.41 18.24
CA PRO A 115 -2.65 -22.54 19.47
C PRO A 115 -1.25 -21.89 19.36
N ASP A 116 -0.76 -21.68 18.13
CA ASP A 116 0.54 -21.05 17.84
C ASP A 116 0.33 -19.72 17.10
N GLU A 117 0.09 -18.66 17.88
CA GLU A 117 -0.07 -17.30 17.35
C GLU A 117 1.24 -16.78 16.72
N GLY A 118 2.40 -17.15 17.31
CA GLY A 118 3.70 -16.74 16.81
C GLY A 118 3.98 -17.28 15.40
N ALA A 119 3.62 -18.55 15.14
CA ALA A 119 3.74 -19.14 13.81
C ALA A 119 2.79 -18.47 12.81
N ALA A 120 1.56 -18.14 13.21
CA ALA A 120 0.61 -17.44 12.36
C ALA A 120 1.08 -16.03 12.00
N ILE A 121 1.61 -15.28 12.96
CA ILE A 121 2.20 -13.96 12.75
C ILE A 121 3.38 -14.04 11.77
N SER A 122 4.32 -14.96 12.01
CA SER A 122 5.51 -15.15 11.16
C SER A 122 5.17 -15.60 9.73
N LEU A 123 4.05 -16.32 9.56
CA LEU A 123 3.54 -16.75 8.26
C LEU A 123 3.09 -15.55 7.41
N VAL A 124 2.50 -14.54 8.03
CA VAL A 124 2.03 -13.32 7.34
C VAL A 124 3.21 -12.41 6.99
N SER A 125 4.04 -12.10 7.97
CA SER A 125 5.26 -11.31 7.77
C SER A 125 6.22 -11.53 8.94
N LYS A 126 7.50 -11.68 8.63
CA LYS A 126 8.57 -11.77 9.64
C LYS A 126 8.76 -10.47 10.44
N ASP A 127 8.32 -9.35 9.87
CA ASP A 127 8.44 -8.03 10.48
C ASP A 127 7.19 -7.62 11.28
N TRP A 128 6.19 -8.50 11.35
CA TRP A 128 4.99 -8.26 12.14
C TRP A 128 5.14 -8.83 13.55
N SER A 129 4.89 -8.00 14.55
CA SER A 129 4.97 -8.36 15.97
C SER A 129 3.62 -8.78 16.58
N GLY A 130 2.56 -8.90 15.76
CA GLY A 130 1.19 -9.20 16.24
C GLY A 130 0.37 -7.96 16.61
N ASN A 131 0.95 -6.76 16.55
CA ASN A 131 0.21 -5.52 16.83
C ASN A 131 -0.86 -5.26 15.77
N LEU A 132 -2.01 -4.74 16.21
CA LEU A 132 -3.15 -4.39 15.35
C LEU A 132 -3.31 -2.87 15.19
N PRO A 133 -3.87 -2.45 14.06
CA PRO A 133 -4.15 -3.24 12.85
C PRO A 133 -2.90 -3.56 12.06
N MET A 134 -2.99 -4.60 11.21
CA MET A 134 -1.95 -4.94 10.23
C MET A 134 -2.57 -5.09 8.85
N THR A 135 -2.06 -4.37 7.87
CA THR A 135 -2.49 -4.45 6.47
C THR A 135 -1.36 -4.97 5.60
N VAL A 136 -1.64 -5.96 4.77
CA VAL A 136 -0.70 -6.53 3.79
C VAL A 136 -1.34 -6.56 2.41
N LEU A 137 -0.64 -6.02 1.42
CA LEU A 137 -0.99 -6.15 0.00
C LEU A 137 -0.02 -7.13 -0.65
N ILE A 138 -0.56 -8.19 -1.22
CA ILE A 138 0.19 -9.26 -1.88
C ILE A 138 -0.09 -9.19 -3.38
N GLU A 139 0.95 -9.18 -4.20
CA GLU A 139 0.84 -9.24 -5.66
C GLU A 139 0.29 -10.59 -6.13
N ALA A 140 -0.23 -10.66 -7.34
CA ALA A 140 -0.75 -11.91 -7.92
C ALA A 140 0.29 -13.05 -7.98
N ASN A 141 1.58 -12.73 -7.98
CA ASN A 141 2.70 -13.68 -7.93
C ASN A 141 3.06 -14.16 -6.52
N GLY A 142 2.40 -13.62 -5.47
CA GLY A 142 2.62 -13.96 -4.06
C GLY A 142 3.64 -13.09 -3.32
N ASN A 143 4.26 -12.11 -3.98
CA ASN A 143 5.18 -11.18 -3.31
C ASN A 143 4.41 -10.13 -2.50
N ILE A 144 4.94 -9.76 -1.33
CA ILE A 144 4.40 -8.65 -0.56
C ILE A 144 4.79 -7.34 -1.26
N ALA A 145 3.78 -6.61 -1.75
CA ALA A 145 3.95 -5.30 -2.38
C ALA A 145 3.95 -4.15 -1.38
N TYR A 146 3.20 -4.30 -0.29
CA TYR A 146 3.08 -3.31 0.77
C TYR A 146 2.66 -3.99 2.06
N GLN A 147 3.19 -3.53 3.17
CA GLN A 147 2.72 -3.90 4.51
C GLN A 147 2.77 -2.70 5.44
N ARG A 148 1.83 -2.66 6.38
CA ARG A 148 1.78 -1.60 7.38
C ARG A 148 1.28 -2.13 8.70
N ASN A 149 2.07 -1.92 9.73
CA ASN A 149 1.72 -2.08 11.12
C ASN A 149 1.12 -0.76 11.64
N GLY A 150 -0.06 -0.82 12.25
CA GLY A 150 -0.83 0.35 12.66
C GLY A 150 -1.76 0.90 11.57
N LYS A 151 -2.56 1.89 11.93
CA LYS A 151 -3.64 2.46 11.10
C LYS A 151 -3.19 2.71 9.66
N LEU A 152 -3.95 2.19 8.70
CA LEU A 152 -3.67 2.39 7.27
C LEU A 152 -3.75 3.86 6.87
N ARG A 153 -3.00 4.22 5.85
CA ARG A 153 -3.09 5.52 5.19
C ARG A 153 -3.76 5.31 3.84
N LEU A 154 -4.99 5.79 3.69
CA LEU A 154 -5.85 5.51 2.52
C LEU A 154 -5.12 5.77 1.20
N GLU A 155 -4.53 6.95 1.03
CA GLU A 155 -3.84 7.31 -0.22
C GLU A 155 -2.62 6.42 -0.48
N THR A 156 -1.83 6.10 0.56
CA THR A 156 -0.67 5.22 0.41
C THR A 156 -1.08 3.80 -0.01
N VAL A 157 -2.15 3.26 0.57
CA VAL A 157 -2.65 1.92 0.18
C VAL A 157 -3.17 1.97 -1.25
N LYS A 158 -3.93 3.00 -1.62
CA LYS A 158 -4.44 3.22 -2.97
C LYS A 158 -3.32 3.28 -4.00
N GLU A 159 -2.28 4.08 -3.74
CA GLU A 159 -1.10 4.19 -4.61
C GLU A 159 -0.41 2.83 -4.81
N ASN A 160 -0.27 2.04 -3.74
CA ASN A 160 0.33 0.71 -3.84
C ASN A 160 -0.55 -0.27 -4.63
N ILE A 161 -1.88 -0.21 -4.47
CA ILE A 161 -2.82 -1.00 -5.27
C ILE A 161 -2.72 -0.60 -6.75
N ASP A 162 -2.78 0.69 -7.06
CA ASP A 162 -2.70 1.20 -8.43
C ASP A 162 -1.38 0.77 -9.09
N ARG A 163 -0.26 0.81 -8.37
CA ARG A 163 1.03 0.31 -8.83
C ARG A 163 1.01 -1.18 -9.16
N VAL A 164 0.46 -2.01 -8.28
CA VAL A 164 0.37 -3.47 -8.47
C VAL A 164 -0.54 -3.83 -9.65
N LEU A 165 -1.56 -3.02 -9.90
CA LEU A 165 -2.47 -3.19 -11.03
C LEU A 165 -1.89 -2.67 -12.35
N GLY A 166 -0.69 -2.07 -12.35
CA GLY A 166 -0.11 -1.44 -13.54
C GLY A 166 -0.91 -0.25 -14.03
N ALA A 167 -1.77 0.34 -13.18
CA ALA A 167 -2.50 1.53 -13.53
C ALA A 167 -1.52 2.70 -13.71
N PRO A 168 -1.71 3.54 -14.74
CA PRO A 168 -0.96 4.78 -14.83
C PRO A 168 -1.23 5.58 -13.55
N MET A 169 -0.17 5.98 -12.86
CA MET A 169 -0.28 6.73 -11.60
C MET A 169 -1.09 8.00 -11.82
N ALA A 170 -2.36 7.98 -11.44
CA ALA A 170 -3.25 9.13 -11.61
C ALA A 170 -2.99 10.16 -10.53
N GLY A 171 -2.38 11.29 -10.91
CA GLY A 171 -2.78 12.57 -10.34
C GLY A 171 -2.07 13.14 -9.12
N ASN A 172 -1.25 12.43 -8.34
CA ASN A 172 -0.31 13.08 -7.42
C ASN A 172 1.12 12.92 -7.98
N GLY A 173 1.36 13.73 -9.01
CA GLY A 173 2.52 13.80 -9.86
C GLY A 173 3.74 13.05 -9.37
N ILE A 174 4.18 12.07 -10.18
CA ILE A 174 5.51 11.50 -10.03
C ILE A 174 6.50 12.64 -9.85
N PHE A 175 7.24 12.63 -8.77
CA PHE A 175 8.33 13.54 -8.56
C PHE A 175 9.59 12.90 -9.13
N GLU A 176 10.36 13.63 -9.89
CA GLU A 176 11.56 13.13 -10.56
C GLU A 176 12.78 13.95 -10.18
N THR A 177 13.90 13.28 -10.03
CA THR A 177 15.21 13.90 -10.11
C THR A 177 15.86 13.46 -11.40
N ILE A 178 16.42 14.42 -12.14
CA ILE A 178 17.10 14.17 -13.40
C ILE A 178 18.48 14.81 -13.31
N ASP A 179 19.50 13.96 -13.33
CA ASP A 179 20.89 14.40 -13.29
C ASP A 179 21.52 14.21 -14.66
N PHE A 180 22.20 15.25 -15.16
CA PHE A 180 22.93 15.25 -16.40
C PHE A 180 24.43 15.16 -16.11
N VAL A 181 25.09 14.19 -16.73
CA VAL A 181 26.48 13.89 -16.47
C VAL A 181 27.29 13.98 -17.75
N LYS A 182 28.39 14.74 -17.71
CA LYS A 182 29.43 14.72 -18.74
C LYS A 182 30.53 13.76 -18.34
N ILE A 183 30.91 12.87 -19.23
CA ILE A 183 32.06 11.98 -19.07
C ILE A 183 33.31 12.72 -19.56
N LYS A 184 34.38 12.68 -18.78
CA LYS A 184 35.67 13.27 -19.18
C LYS A 184 36.32 12.45 -20.29
N ASP A 185 37.10 13.10 -21.12
CA ASP A 185 37.75 12.49 -22.28
C ASP A 185 38.56 11.25 -21.90
N GLY A 186 38.33 10.15 -22.61
CA GLY A 186 38.96 8.87 -22.37
C GLY A 186 38.57 8.13 -21.10
N LYS A 187 37.56 8.64 -20.34
CA LYS A 187 37.15 8.11 -19.03
C LYS A 187 35.81 7.37 -19.02
N ARG A 188 35.35 7.00 -20.20
CA ARG A 188 34.04 6.36 -20.32
C ARG A 188 33.92 5.05 -19.56
N ASP A 189 34.95 4.22 -19.64
CA ASP A 189 34.97 2.91 -18.98
C ASP A 189 34.87 3.01 -17.46
N GLU A 190 35.60 3.97 -16.86
CA GLU A 190 35.56 4.23 -15.42
C GLU A 190 34.19 4.77 -15.01
N ALA A 191 33.60 5.67 -15.80
CA ALA A 191 32.30 6.24 -15.55
C ALA A 191 31.20 5.18 -15.62
N ILE A 192 31.14 4.39 -16.68
CA ILE A 192 30.12 3.33 -16.83
C ILE A 192 30.28 2.29 -15.72
N TYR A 193 31.51 1.83 -15.42
CA TYR A 193 31.75 0.92 -14.30
C TYR A 193 31.19 1.46 -12.97
N PHE A 194 31.43 2.74 -12.69
CA PHE A 194 30.93 3.38 -11.47
C PHE A 194 29.41 3.36 -11.39
N TYR A 195 28.71 3.75 -12.47
CA TYR A 195 27.25 3.81 -12.47
C TYR A 195 26.61 2.43 -12.42
N GLU A 196 27.19 1.42 -13.07
CA GLU A 196 26.72 0.05 -13.03
C GLU A 196 26.91 -0.61 -11.67
N ASN A 197 28.04 -0.38 -11.00
CA ASN A 197 28.41 -1.08 -9.77
C ASN A 197 28.08 -0.31 -8.48
N ASN A 198 27.68 0.95 -8.56
CA ASN A 198 27.29 1.74 -7.40
C ASN A 198 25.87 2.31 -7.58
N TRP A 199 25.68 3.26 -8.47
CA TRP A 199 24.42 3.97 -8.64
C TRP A 199 23.25 3.01 -8.89
N ARG A 200 23.41 2.07 -9.81
CA ARG A 200 22.38 1.06 -10.12
C ARG A 200 22.07 0.18 -8.90
N PHE A 201 23.09 -0.28 -8.17
CA PHE A 201 22.88 -1.12 -6.99
C PHE A 201 22.16 -0.39 -5.87
N TYR A 202 22.55 0.86 -5.60
CA TYR A 202 21.87 1.68 -4.61
C TYR A 202 20.39 1.91 -4.97
N ARG A 203 20.11 2.18 -6.25
CA ARG A 203 18.74 2.38 -6.74
C ARG A 203 17.91 1.09 -6.72
N ALA A 204 18.49 -0.03 -7.11
CA ALA A 204 17.82 -1.32 -7.07
C ALA A 204 17.41 -1.70 -5.63
N GLU A 205 18.29 -1.50 -4.66
CA GLU A 205 17.97 -1.75 -3.25
C GLU A 205 16.97 -0.74 -2.69
N ALA A 206 17.09 0.53 -3.04
CA ALA A 206 16.15 1.57 -2.66
C ALA A 206 14.73 1.29 -3.20
N MET A 207 14.63 0.78 -4.43
CA MET A 207 13.36 0.36 -5.03
C MET A 207 12.74 -0.83 -4.28
N LYS A 208 13.54 -1.85 -3.91
CA LYS A 208 13.07 -2.99 -3.10
C LYS A 208 12.53 -2.54 -1.74
N ARG A 209 13.16 -1.54 -1.13
CA ARG A 209 12.73 -0.98 0.16
C ARG A 209 11.61 0.06 0.04
N GLY A 210 11.15 0.35 -1.18
CA GLY A 210 10.11 1.36 -1.42
C GLY A 210 10.56 2.80 -1.16
N VAL A 211 11.86 3.07 -1.14
CA VAL A 211 12.44 4.42 -0.98
C VAL A 211 12.27 5.23 -2.26
N ILE A 212 12.35 4.57 -3.41
CA ILE A 212 12.07 5.14 -4.74
C ILE A 212 11.04 4.27 -5.48
N ASP A 213 10.46 4.80 -6.52
CA ASP A 213 9.51 4.07 -7.36
C ASP A 213 10.19 3.39 -8.54
N SER A 214 10.98 4.12 -9.28
CA SER A 214 11.77 3.60 -10.40
C SER A 214 13.03 4.42 -10.64
N TYR A 215 13.92 3.88 -11.45
CA TYR A 215 15.12 4.58 -11.87
C TYR A 215 15.50 4.18 -13.30
N GLU A 216 16.17 5.07 -13.99
CA GLU A 216 16.61 4.87 -15.36
C GLU A 216 17.97 5.54 -15.56
N LEU A 217 18.85 4.90 -16.30
CA LEU A 217 20.10 5.46 -16.79
C LEU A 217 20.08 5.40 -18.31
N ILE A 218 20.15 6.56 -18.94
CA ILE A 218 20.16 6.71 -20.39
C ILE A 218 21.57 7.06 -20.83
N ASP A 219 22.11 6.26 -21.73
CA ASP A 219 23.31 6.58 -22.47
C ASP A 219 22.91 7.49 -23.66
N ALA A 220 23.03 8.79 -23.44
CA ALA A 220 22.76 9.79 -24.47
C ALA A 220 23.95 9.83 -25.43
N ARG A 221 24.01 8.88 -26.38
CA ARG A 221 25.03 8.87 -27.44
C ARG A 221 24.89 10.13 -28.29
N SER A 222 25.64 11.12 -27.93
CA SER A 222 25.67 12.39 -28.60
C SER A 222 26.97 12.54 -29.42
N ASP A 223 26.98 13.45 -30.37
CA ASP A 223 28.19 13.92 -31.00
C ASP A 223 29.11 14.60 -29.98
N LYS A 224 30.35 14.86 -30.31
CA LYS A 224 31.37 15.39 -29.40
C LYS A 224 31.03 16.74 -28.77
N GLU A 225 30.02 17.45 -29.25
CA GLU A 225 29.61 18.77 -28.79
C GLU A 225 28.46 18.74 -27.78
N ALA A 226 27.90 17.58 -27.46
CA ALA A 226 26.79 17.50 -26.48
C ALA A 226 27.22 17.90 -25.08
N ALA A 227 26.33 18.61 -24.44
CA ALA A 227 26.54 19.11 -23.08
C ALA A 227 26.68 18.00 -22.04
N PHE A 228 26.16 16.79 -22.31
CA PHE A 228 26.17 15.64 -21.40
C PHE A 228 26.23 14.32 -22.19
N ASP A 229 26.61 13.25 -21.50
CA ASP A 229 26.73 11.89 -22.06
C ASP A 229 25.76 10.90 -21.39
N LEU A 230 25.38 11.14 -20.12
CA LEU A 230 24.44 10.28 -19.40
C LEU A 230 23.32 11.12 -18.80
N ILE A 231 22.12 10.52 -18.74
CA ILE A 231 20.97 11.04 -18.01
C ILE A 231 20.58 10.01 -16.97
N LEU A 232 20.53 10.44 -15.72
CA LEU A 232 20.14 9.62 -14.58
C LEU A 232 18.78 10.09 -14.09
N ILE A 233 17.77 9.24 -14.13
CA ILE A 233 16.42 9.56 -13.70
C ILE A 233 16.09 8.72 -12.48
N THR A 234 15.61 9.35 -11.42
CA THR A 234 15.02 8.66 -10.27
C THR A 234 13.61 9.19 -10.07
N ARG A 235 12.64 8.28 -10.02
CA ARG A 235 11.22 8.61 -9.86
C ARG A 235 10.73 8.24 -8.48
N TYR A 236 9.89 9.10 -7.95
CA TYR A 236 9.25 8.96 -6.64
C TYR A 236 7.74 9.07 -6.82
N ARG A 237 6.96 8.37 -6.00
CA ARG A 237 5.48 8.41 -6.04
C ARG A 237 4.89 9.76 -5.64
N GLY A 238 5.71 10.70 -5.25
CA GLY A 238 5.32 12.04 -4.86
C GLY A 238 6.44 12.74 -4.12
N GLU A 239 6.21 14.01 -3.81
CA GLU A 239 7.19 14.88 -3.15
C GLU A 239 7.55 14.41 -1.74
N GLU A 240 6.61 13.78 -1.02
CA GLU A 240 6.87 13.23 0.32
C GLU A 240 7.90 12.08 0.29
N GLN A 241 7.74 11.13 -0.65
CA GLN A 241 8.72 10.05 -0.80
C GLN A 241 10.10 10.60 -1.20
N PHE A 242 10.13 11.59 -2.08
CA PHE A 242 11.36 12.28 -2.46
C PHE A 242 12.04 12.93 -1.24
N ARG A 243 11.32 13.72 -0.44
CA ARG A 243 11.88 14.37 0.76
C ARG A 243 12.45 13.39 1.78
N ASN A 244 11.81 12.23 1.92
CA ASN A 244 12.26 11.18 2.84
C ASN A 244 13.41 10.33 2.26
N SER A 245 13.68 10.43 0.97
CA SER A 245 14.66 9.57 0.29
C SER A 245 16.11 9.86 0.70
N GLU A 246 16.48 11.11 0.95
CA GLU A 246 17.87 11.47 1.30
C GLU A 246 18.34 10.72 2.55
N THR A 247 17.55 10.77 3.62
CA THR A 247 17.86 10.05 4.87
C THR A 247 17.76 8.54 4.72
N ALA A 248 16.90 8.03 3.83
CA ALA A 248 16.71 6.62 3.58
C ALA A 248 17.82 6.00 2.70
N PHE A 249 18.49 6.79 1.86
CA PHE A 249 19.62 6.31 1.03
C PHE A 249 20.89 6.06 1.82
N GLU A 250 21.18 6.84 2.85
CA GLU A 250 22.42 6.72 3.63
C GLU A 250 22.66 5.30 4.19
N PRO A 251 21.69 4.66 4.89
CA PRO A 251 21.87 3.30 5.39
C PRO A 251 22.00 2.26 4.26
N ILE A 252 21.39 2.50 3.09
CA ILE A 252 21.51 1.62 1.92
C ILE A 252 22.94 1.68 1.38
N ILE A 253 23.47 2.88 1.17
CA ILE A 253 24.83 3.09 0.67
C ILE A 253 25.84 2.46 1.64
N LYS A 254 25.69 2.74 2.93
CA LYS A 254 26.60 2.20 3.97
C LYS A 254 26.56 0.67 4.03
N ALA A 255 25.40 0.05 3.86
CA ALA A 255 25.27 -1.40 3.87
C ALA A 255 25.87 -2.06 2.62
N LEU A 256 25.72 -1.45 1.44
CA LEU A 256 26.19 -2.02 0.18
C LEU A 256 27.67 -1.71 -0.10
N THR A 257 28.15 -0.59 0.37
CA THR A 257 29.55 -0.14 0.17
C THR A 257 30.19 0.37 1.46
N PRO A 258 30.37 -0.49 2.48
CA PRO A 258 30.88 -0.07 3.80
C PRO A 258 32.31 0.51 3.75
N ASN A 259 33.07 0.16 2.71
CA ASN A 259 34.45 0.63 2.49
C ASN A 259 34.54 1.70 1.38
N GLY A 260 33.41 2.31 1.01
CA GLY A 260 33.33 3.28 -0.08
C GLY A 260 32.92 2.66 -1.41
N PRO A 261 32.71 3.50 -2.44
CA PRO A 261 32.20 3.05 -3.74
C PRO A 261 33.19 2.13 -4.47
N PHE A 262 32.67 1.22 -5.29
CA PHE A 262 33.46 0.41 -6.20
C PHE A 262 34.00 1.29 -7.32
N LEU A 263 35.32 1.31 -7.49
CA LEU A 263 36.02 2.12 -8.50
C LEU A 263 36.85 1.22 -9.42
N LYS A 264 36.97 1.63 -10.68
CA LYS A 264 37.88 0.97 -11.64
C LYS A 264 39.25 1.62 -11.51
N GLY A 265 40.19 0.92 -10.89
CA GLY A 265 41.53 1.45 -10.60
C GLY A 265 41.55 2.46 -9.44
N THR A 266 42.37 3.50 -9.55
CA THR A 266 42.55 4.53 -8.52
C THR A 266 41.79 5.82 -8.75
N SER A 267 41.00 5.90 -9.84
CA SER A 267 40.25 7.12 -10.23
C SER A 267 39.09 7.36 -9.28
N LYS A 268 38.96 8.60 -8.79
CA LYS A 268 37.80 9.06 -8.02
C LYS A 268 36.67 9.52 -8.94
N PRO A 269 35.43 9.63 -8.46
CA PRO A 269 34.29 10.05 -9.32
C PRO A 269 34.55 11.34 -10.08
N ASP A 270 35.18 12.33 -9.47
CA ASP A 270 35.48 13.61 -10.11
C ASP A 270 36.60 13.53 -11.19
N ASP A 271 37.37 12.44 -11.24
CA ASP A 271 38.40 12.23 -12.27
C ASP A 271 37.79 11.79 -13.61
N PHE A 272 36.65 11.15 -13.61
CA PHE A 272 36.03 10.57 -14.83
C PHE A 272 34.67 11.18 -15.21
N ARG A 273 34.04 11.97 -14.35
CA ARG A 273 32.74 12.58 -14.62
C ARG A 273 32.64 14.02 -14.08
N GLN A 274 31.68 14.75 -14.63
CA GLN A 274 31.24 16.04 -14.15
C GLN A 274 29.71 16.05 -14.12
N MET A 275 29.12 16.45 -12.99
CA MET A 275 27.70 16.76 -12.93
C MET A 275 27.48 18.10 -13.64
N VAL A 276 26.73 18.08 -14.73
CA VAL A 276 26.48 19.29 -15.55
C VAL A 276 25.32 20.08 -14.95
N SER A 277 24.24 19.39 -14.65
CA SER A 277 23.05 19.96 -14.04
C SER A 277 22.23 18.89 -13.33
N ALA A 278 21.44 19.31 -12.37
CA ALA A 278 20.48 18.46 -11.67
C ALA A 278 19.13 19.20 -11.61
N TYR A 279 18.07 18.49 -11.96
CA TYR A 279 16.71 18.99 -11.93
C TYR A 279 15.86 18.16 -11.01
N GLN A 280 14.92 18.82 -10.35
CA GLN A 280 13.90 18.20 -9.52
C GLN A 280 12.57 18.79 -9.94
N GLY A 281 11.58 17.96 -10.09
CA GLY A 281 10.28 18.44 -10.53
C GLY A 281 9.21 17.37 -10.51
N LYS A 282 7.99 17.86 -10.71
CA LYS A 282 6.80 17.04 -10.83
C LYS A 282 6.55 16.75 -12.29
N ALA A 283 6.50 15.47 -12.65
CA ALA A 283 6.13 15.08 -14.01
C ALA A 283 4.67 15.50 -14.29
N MET A 284 4.47 16.24 -15.37
CA MET A 284 3.14 16.73 -15.77
C MET A 284 2.31 15.63 -16.44
N PHE A 285 2.96 14.77 -17.22
CA PHE A 285 2.34 13.66 -17.95
C PHE A 285 3.30 12.47 -18.01
N ILE A 286 2.79 11.29 -17.71
CA ILE A 286 3.47 10.03 -17.99
C ILE A 286 2.45 9.14 -18.67
N SER A 287 2.67 8.81 -19.95
CA SER A 287 1.89 7.80 -20.66
C SER A 287 2.46 6.43 -20.29
N GLY A 288 1.68 5.60 -19.59
CA GLY A 288 1.99 4.17 -19.48
C GLY A 288 1.84 3.46 -20.82
N LYS A 289 2.70 2.46 -21.07
CA LYS A 289 2.48 1.49 -22.13
C LYS A 289 1.43 0.48 -21.73
#